data_4857daef03ed8d883ea63df10a49f71e
#
_entry.id   4857daef03ed8d883ea63df10a49f71e
#
_cell.length_a   1.000
_cell.length_b   1.000
_cell.length_c   1.000
_cell.angle_alpha   90.00
_cell.angle_beta   90.00
_cell.angle_gamma   90.00
#
_symmetry.space_group_name_H-M   'P 1'
#
loop_
_entity.id
_entity.type
_entity.pdbx_description
1 polymer ?
#
loop_
_entity_poly.entity_id
_entity_poly.type
_entity_poly.pdbx_seq_one_letter_code
_entity_poly.pdbx_strand_id
1 'polypeptide(L)'
;VVHIPHKDADIWAEVSGADNGIYNVNLIEKQRMAQEVRTTALVLGNDIKTTGHASVYGIYFDTGKATIKPESDAALVEIAKMLKADPTLKLNVVGHTDNVGGMDSNMKLSMARGEAVVQALVARYGIAADRLKGYGVSSLAPVASNDSDAGRAKNPALIHI
;
A
#
# COMPACT_ATOMS: atom_id res chain seq x y z
N VAL A 1 -33.43 -15.83 -1.04
CA VAL A 1 -32.37 -14.79 -1.02
C VAL A 1 -31.82 -14.65 -2.42
N VAL A 2 -31.76 -13.42 -2.94
CA VAL A 2 -31.18 -13.09 -4.26
C VAL A 2 -29.99 -12.18 -4.03
N HIS A 3 -28.86 -12.47 -4.68
CA HIS A 3 -27.67 -11.63 -4.70
C HIS A 3 -27.65 -10.81 -5.99
N ILE A 4 -27.55 -9.50 -5.85
CA ILE A 4 -27.51 -8.55 -6.96
C ILE A 4 -26.15 -7.83 -6.87
N PRO A 5 -25.17 -8.19 -7.71
CA PRO A 5 -23.88 -7.52 -7.74
C PRO A 5 -24.05 -6.10 -8.30
N HIS A 6 -23.53 -5.11 -7.58
CA HIS A 6 -23.47 -3.74 -8.00
C HIS A 6 -22.02 -3.25 -8.06
N LYS A 7 -21.74 -2.18 -8.81
CA LYS A 7 -20.38 -1.70 -9.04
C LYS A 7 -19.63 -1.37 -7.72
N ASP A 8 -20.34 -0.81 -6.74
CA ASP A 8 -19.76 -0.30 -5.50
C ASP A 8 -20.29 -1.02 -4.24
N ALA A 9 -21.20 -1.98 -4.41
CA ALA A 9 -21.83 -2.70 -3.31
C ALA A 9 -22.33 -4.08 -3.75
N ASP A 10 -22.47 -4.99 -2.82
CA ASP A 10 -23.22 -6.24 -3.00
C ASP A 10 -24.57 -6.11 -2.29
N ILE A 11 -25.67 -6.24 -3.03
CA ILE A 11 -27.01 -6.14 -2.49
C ILE A 11 -27.61 -7.56 -2.35
N TRP A 12 -28.09 -7.85 -1.18
CA TRP A 12 -28.78 -9.10 -0.87
C TRP A 12 -30.24 -8.79 -0.59
N ALA A 13 -31.13 -9.41 -1.36
CA ALA A 13 -32.57 -9.30 -1.15
C ALA A 13 -33.12 -10.62 -0.62
N GLU A 14 -33.81 -10.58 0.49
CA GLU A 14 -34.57 -11.68 1.06
C GLU A 14 -36.05 -11.34 1.04
N VAL A 15 -36.85 -12.21 0.44
CA VAL A 15 -38.30 -12.08 0.46
C VAL A 15 -38.86 -13.24 1.27
N SER A 16 -39.62 -12.95 2.30
CA SER A 16 -40.36 -13.92 3.11
C SER A 16 -41.84 -13.60 3.09
N GLY A 17 -42.67 -14.58 2.84
CA GLY A 17 -44.13 -14.47 2.86
C GLY A 17 -44.70 -15.07 4.12
N ALA A 18 -45.75 -14.49 4.67
CA ALA A 18 -46.58 -15.06 5.73
C ALA A 18 -47.91 -15.54 5.11
N ASP A 19 -48.55 -16.54 5.75
CA ASP A 19 -49.81 -17.16 5.29
C ASP A 19 -51.00 -16.20 5.19
N ASN A 20 -50.85 -14.96 5.70
CA ASN A 20 -51.85 -13.87 5.67
C ASN A 20 -51.70 -12.97 4.42
N GLY A 21 -50.87 -13.31 3.43
CA GLY A 21 -50.65 -12.53 2.24
C GLY A 21 -49.73 -11.30 2.42
N ILE A 22 -49.05 -11.19 3.56
CA ILE A 22 -48.06 -10.15 3.83
C ILE A 22 -46.67 -10.69 3.40
N TYR A 23 -45.92 -9.87 2.69
CA TYR A 23 -44.55 -10.16 2.29
C TYR A 23 -43.60 -9.18 2.97
N ASN A 24 -42.54 -9.71 3.56
CA ASN A 24 -41.43 -8.92 4.06
C ASN A 24 -40.29 -8.95 3.06
N VAL A 25 -39.73 -7.80 2.75
CA VAL A 25 -38.55 -7.67 1.90
C VAL A 25 -37.43 -7.04 2.72
N ASN A 26 -36.40 -7.82 2.98
CA ASN A 26 -35.20 -7.34 3.65
C ASN A 26 -34.14 -7.09 2.60
N LEU A 27 -33.62 -5.86 2.53
CA LEU A 27 -32.51 -5.48 1.66
C LEU A 27 -31.29 -5.25 2.54
N ILE A 28 -30.22 -5.99 2.29
CA ILE A 28 -28.93 -5.82 2.94
C ILE A 28 -27.95 -5.33 1.88
N GLU A 29 -27.51 -4.09 2.00
CA GLU A 29 -26.45 -3.54 1.17
C GLU A 29 -25.12 -3.65 1.91
N LYS A 30 -24.21 -4.48 1.37
CA LYS A 30 -22.84 -4.56 1.81
C LYS A 30 -21.99 -3.68 0.92
N GLN A 31 -21.75 -2.46 1.34
CA GLN A 31 -20.82 -1.58 0.65
C GLN A 31 -19.42 -2.20 0.69
N ARG A 32 -18.76 -2.21 -0.46
CA ARG A 32 -17.33 -2.50 -0.49
C ARG A 32 -16.64 -1.34 0.20
N MET A 33 -16.17 -1.55 1.41
CA MET A 33 -15.26 -0.59 2.03
C MET A 33 -14.01 -0.55 1.15
N ALA A 34 -13.90 0.47 0.31
CA ALA A 34 -12.62 0.89 -0.21
C ALA A 34 -11.84 1.42 1.01
N GLN A 35 -11.09 0.54 1.65
CA GLN A 35 -10.12 0.92 2.65
C GLN A 35 -8.96 1.57 1.88
N GLU A 36 -9.17 2.82 1.44
CA GLU A 36 -8.05 3.68 1.06
C GLU A 36 -7.27 3.91 2.35
N VAL A 37 -6.25 3.10 2.56
CA VAL A 37 -5.21 3.44 3.54
C VAL A 37 -4.52 4.69 3.00
N ARG A 38 -5.07 5.85 3.32
CA ARG A 38 -4.44 7.13 2.96
C ARG A 38 -3.22 7.27 3.85
N THR A 39 -2.09 6.96 3.29
CA THR A 39 -0.80 7.29 3.87
C THR A 39 -0.70 8.81 3.93
N THR A 40 -0.88 9.40 5.10
CA THR A 40 -0.70 10.84 5.31
C THR A 40 0.61 11.10 6.05
N ALA A 41 1.20 12.27 5.84
CA ALA A 41 2.43 12.68 6.53
C ALA A 41 2.31 12.57 8.06
N LEU A 42 1.13 12.89 8.61
CA LEU A 42 0.88 12.80 10.05
C LEU A 42 0.88 11.35 10.55
N VAL A 43 0.23 10.45 9.83
CA VAL A 43 0.17 9.01 10.18
C VAL A 43 1.58 8.43 10.11
N LEU A 44 2.30 8.66 9.00
CA LEU A 44 3.69 8.21 8.86
C LEU A 44 4.59 8.71 9.99
N GLY A 45 4.51 9.99 10.32
CA GLY A 45 5.31 10.58 11.39
C GLY A 45 4.98 9.99 12.77
N ASN A 46 3.71 9.71 13.05
CA ASN A 46 3.30 9.05 14.29
C ASN A 46 3.77 7.59 14.36
N ASP A 47 3.63 6.83 13.26
CA ASP A 47 4.06 5.45 13.20
C ASP A 47 5.57 5.33 13.45
N ILE A 48 6.37 6.17 12.79
CA ILE A 48 7.84 6.20 13.01
C ILE A 48 8.18 6.53 14.46
N LYS A 49 7.51 7.49 15.07
CA LYS A 49 7.77 7.88 16.47
C LYS A 49 7.38 6.80 17.47
N THR A 50 6.33 6.04 17.20
CA THR A 50 5.78 5.05 18.15
C THR A 50 6.36 3.65 17.95
N THR A 51 6.61 3.25 16.70
CA THR A 51 7.03 1.89 16.35
C THR A 51 8.45 1.82 15.75
N GLY A 52 9.03 2.97 15.38
CA GLY A 52 10.33 3.05 14.73
C GLY A 52 10.28 2.80 13.21
N HIS A 53 9.11 2.52 12.63
CA HIS A 53 8.93 2.29 11.21
C HIS A 53 7.53 2.68 10.75
N ALA A 54 7.35 2.85 9.44
CA ALA A 54 6.04 3.04 8.83
C ALA A 54 5.95 2.28 7.51
N SER A 55 4.78 1.71 7.23
CA SER A 55 4.47 1.05 5.97
C SER A 55 3.83 2.07 5.02
N VAL A 56 4.46 2.30 3.88
CA VAL A 56 3.96 3.21 2.85
C VAL A 56 3.32 2.41 1.73
N TYR A 57 2.03 2.57 1.58
CA TYR A 57 1.26 2.03 0.47
C TYR A 57 1.06 3.10 -0.61
N GLY A 58 0.80 2.66 -1.85
CA GLY A 58 0.55 3.58 -2.96
C GLY A 58 1.81 4.00 -3.72
N ILE A 59 2.94 3.32 -3.52
CA ILE A 59 4.09 3.43 -4.40
C ILE A 59 4.09 2.24 -5.36
N TYR A 60 3.83 2.51 -6.62
CA TYR A 60 3.67 1.49 -7.66
C TYR A 60 4.86 1.46 -8.60
N PHE A 61 5.23 0.26 -9.02
CA PHE A 61 6.29 0.00 -9.97
C PHE A 61 5.77 -0.83 -11.15
N ASP A 62 6.46 -0.79 -12.27
CA ASP A 62 6.23 -1.75 -13.33
C ASP A 62 6.69 -3.15 -12.91
N THR A 63 6.05 -4.17 -13.48
CA THR A 63 6.41 -5.57 -13.18
C THR A 63 7.88 -5.84 -13.48
N GLY A 64 8.61 -6.34 -12.49
CA GLY A 64 10.04 -6.64 -12.60
C GLY A 64 10.95 -5.41 -12.75
N LYS A 65 10.43 -4.18 -12.52
CA LYS A 65 11.22 -2.95 -12.67
C LYS A 65 11.18 -2.11 -11.38
N ALA A 66 12.11 -1.16 -11.30
CA ALA A 66 12.18 -0.14 -10.25
C ALA A 66 11.67 1.24 -10.74
N THR A 67 11.05 1.29 -11.93
CA THR A 67 10.47 2.53 -12.45
C THR A 67 9.20 2.86 -11.67
N ILE A 68 9.22 4.00 -10.99
CA ILE A 68 8.06 4.50 -10.22
C ILE A 68 6.99 5.01 -11.18
N LYS A 69 5.76 4.54 -11.00
CA LYS A 69 4.61 4.99 -11.79
C LYS A 69 4.09 6.35 -11.33
N PRO A 70 3.47 7.16 -12.22
CA PRO A 70 2.94 8.48 -11.86
C PRO A 70 1.90 8.45 -10.73
N GLU A 71 1.14 7.37 -10.60
CA GLU A 71 0.13 7.19 -9.54
C GLU A 71 0.74 7.19 -8.14
N SER A 72 2.06 7.00 -8.03
CA SER A 72 2.81 7.03 -6.77
C SER A 72 3.05 8.44 -6.22
N ASP A 73 2.81 9.48 -7.01
CA ASP A 73 3.15 10.87 -6.63
C ASP A 73 2.42 11.30 -5.35
N ALA A 74 1.19 10.87 -5.14
CA ALA A 74 0.44 11.20 -3.92
C ALA A 74 1.14 10.68 -2.66
N ALA A 75 1.65 9.44 -2.67
CA ALA A 75 2.38 8.87 -1.54
C ALA A 75 3.75 9.54 -1.34
N LEU A 76 4.46 9.82 -2.43
CA LEU A 76 5.76 10.53 -2.37
C LEU A 76 5.61 11.94 -1.79
N VAL A 77 4.54 12.66 -2.13
CA VAL A 77 4.23 13.98 -1.57
C VAL A 77 4.05 13.91 -0.05
N GLU A 78 3.34 12.90 0.46
CA GLU A 78 3.12 12.76 1.90
C GLU A 78 4.42 12.42 2.65
N ILE A 79 5.28 11.55 2.10
CA ILE A 79 6.62 11.30 2.66
C ILE A 79 7.44 12.59 2.68
N ALA A 80 7.43 13.35 1.60
CA ALA A 80 8.18 14.60 1.51
C ALA A 80 7.67 15.66 2.51
N LYS A 81 6.34 15.76 2.70
CA LYS A 81 5.76 16.65 3.73
C LYS A 81 6.22 16.28 5.13
N MET A 82 6.20 14.98 5.47
CA MET A 82 6.69 14.50 6.77
C MET A 82 8.16 14.86 6.99
N LEU A 83 9.03 14.61 5.99
CA LEU A 83 10.46 14.93 6.06
C LEU A 83 10.75 16.42 6.14
N LYS A 84 9.90 17.27 5.52
CA LYS A 84 10.01 18.73 5.62
C LYS A 84 9.52 19.26 6.96
N ALA A 85 8.53 18.60 7.56
CA ALA A 85 8.02 18.96 8.88
C ALA A 85 9.04 18.65 10.00
N ASP A 86 9.86 17.61 9.83
CA ASP A 86 10.94 17.26 10.75
C ASP A 86 12.29 17.21 10.00
N PRO A 87 13.07 18.30 9.98
CA PRO A 87 14.34 18.37 9.28
C PRO A 87 15.44 17.45 9.86
N THR A 88 15.29 16.99 11.08
CA THR A 88 16.26 16.12 11.77
C THR A 88 16.06 14.64 11.46
N LEU A 89 14.89 14.26 10.98
CA LEU A 89 14.53 12.89 10.68
C LEU A 89 15.36 12.34 9.51
N LYS A 90 15.97 11.18 9.73
CA LYS A 90 16.67 10.38 8.70
C LYS A 90 15.95 9.07 8.52
N LEU A 91 15.80 8.62 7.27
CA LEU A 91 15.04 7.42 6.96
C LEU A 91 15.86 6.40 6.16
N ASN A 92 15.61 5.14 6.47
CA ASN A 92 15.97 4.02 5.62
C ASN A 92 14.73 3.62 4.81
N VAL A 93 14.79 3.74 3.50
CA VAL A 93 13.71 3.40 2.57
C VAL A 93 13.90 1.98 2.10
N VAL A 94 13.05 1.06 2.54
CA VAL A 94 13.22 -0.38 2.33
C VAL A 94 12.20 -0.90 1.33
N GLY A 95 12.67 -1.30 0.14
CA GLY A 95 11.84 -1.90 -0.89
C GLY A 95 11.60 -3.39 -0.65
N HIS A 96 10.46 -3.87 -1.13
CA HIS A 96 9.99 -5.24 -1.01
C HIS A 96 9.66 -5.85 -2.38
N THR A 97 9.57 -7.18 -2.43
CA THR A 97 8.98 -7.95 -3.53
C THR A 97 8.02 -9.00 -2.97
N ASP A 98 7.25 -9.63 -3.84
CA ASP A 98 6.63 -10.91 -3.53
C ASP A 98 7.69 -12.05 -3.61
N ASN A 99 7.24 -13.29 -3.47
CA ASN A 99 8.09 -14.48 -3.53
C ASN A 99 8.20 -15.10 -4.94
N VAL A 100 7.72 -14.41 -5.97
CA VAL A 100 7.83 -14.90 -7.35
C VAL A 100 9.22 -14.61 -7.90
N GLY A 101 9.91 -15.66 -8.40
CA GLY A 101 11.26 -15.58 -8.92
C GLY A 101 12.35 -15.96 -7.90
N GLY A 102 13.60 -15.77 -8.30
CA GLY A 102 14.76 -16.13 -7.47
C GLY A 102 15.06 -15.08 -6.40
N MET A 103 15.52 -15.53 -5.23
CA MET A 103 15.86 -14.67 -4.09
C MET A 103 16.85 -13.56 -4.47
N ASP A 104 17.92 -13.89 -5.19
CA ASP A 104 18.97 -12.93 -5.57
C ASP A 104 18.45 -11.84 -6.50
N SER A 105 17.58 -12.21 -7.45
CA SER A 105 16.99 -11.23 -8.36
C SER A 105 15.99 -10.33 -7.63
N ASN A 106 15.18 -10.89 -6.72
CA ASN A 106 14.28 -10.14 -5.88
C ASN A 106 15.02 -9.22 -4.89
N MET A 107 16.18 -9.65 -4.37
CA MET A 107 17.02 -8.80 -3.54
C MET A 107 17.51 -7.57 -4.33
N LYS A 108 18.02 -7.76 -5.54
CA LYS A 108 18.44 -6.66 -6.42
C LYS A 108 17.28 -5.74 -6.79
N LEU A 109 16.12 -6.31 -7.13
CA LEU A 109 14.93 -5.55 -7.48
C LEU A 109 14.40 -4.72 -6.30
N SER A 110 14.31 -5.30 -5.12
CA SER A 110 13.86 -4.59 -3.92
C SER A 110 14.81 -3.46 -3.54
N MET A 111 16.12 -3.68 -3.63
CA MET A 111 17.14 -2.64 -3.44
C MET A 111 16.95 -1.49 -4.43
N ALA A 112 16.85 -1.80 -5.73
CA ALA A 112 16.64 -0.80 -6.77
C ALA A 112 15.35 0.01 -6.59
N ARG A 113 14.29 -0.61 -6.06
CA ARG A 113 13.03 0.08 -5.72
C ARG A 113 13.20 1.06 -4.56
N GLY A 114 13.87 0.65 -3.48
CA GLY A 114 14.21 1.54 -2.36
C GLY A 114 15.04 2.74 -2.82
N GLU A 115 16.06 2.50 -3.64
CA GLU A 115 16.91 3.55 -4.21
C GLU A 115 16.13 4.49 -5.15
N ALA A 116 15.22 3.96 -5.97
CA ALA A 116 14.39 4.78 -6.86
C ALA A 116 13.49 5.75 -6.08
N VAL A 117 12.94 5.32 -4.94
CA VAL A 117 12.16 6.20 -4.06
C VAL A 117 13.04 7.28 -3.45
N VAL A 118 14.24 6.93 -2.97
CA VAL A 118 15.21 7.93 -2.46
C VAL A 118 15.55 8.95 -3.54
N GLN A 119 15.87 8.50 -4.75
CA GLN A 119 16.16 9.41 -5.88
C GLN A 119 14.99 10.33 -6.20
N ALA A 120 13.76 9.81 -6.19
CA ALA A 120 12.57 10.63 -6.42
C ALA A 120 12.38 11.69 -5.34
N LEU A 121 12.56 11.35 -4.07
CA LEU A 121 12.46 12.28 -2.94
C LEU A 121 13.52 13.39 -3.00
N VAL A 122 14.73 13.04 -3.38
CA VAL A 122 15.82 14.02 -3.54
C VAL A 122 15.58 14.92 -4.75
N ALA A 123 15.36 14.32 -5.94
CA ALA A 123 15.32 15.06 -7.19
C ALA A 123 14.04 15.89 -7.39
N ARG A 124 12.88 15.35 -6.99
CA ARG A 124 11.58 16.01 -7.23
C ARG A 124 11.11 16.86 -6.04
N TYR A 125 11.46 16.46 -4.82
CA TYR A 125 10.93 17.12 -3.61
C TYR A 125 11.99 17.86 -2.80
N GLY A 126 13.26 17.81 -3.21
CA GLY A 126 14.35 18.58 -2.62
C GLY A 126 14.74 18.11 -1.22
N ILE A 127 14.54 16.83 -0.91
CA ILE A 127 15.00 16.27 0.37
C ILE A 127 16.52 16.04 0.29
N ALA A 128 17.26 16.42 1.33
CA ALA A 128 18.70 16.25 1.37
C ALA A 128 19.10 14.76 1.31
N ALA A 129 20.02 14.41 0.43
CA ALA A 129 20.38 13.01 0.14
C ALA A 129 21.02 12.28 1.33
N ASP A 130 21.71 13.00 2.22
CA ASP A 130 22.33 12.48 3.45
C ASP A 130 21.31 12.06 4.52
N ARG A 131 20.05 12.41 4.34
CA ARG A 131 18.94 12.02 5.21
C ARG A 131 18.28 10.70 4.80
N LEU A 132 18.58 10.18 3.62
CA LEU A 132 17.88 9.05 3.01
C LEU A 132 18.86 7.97 2.59
N LYS A 133 18.50 6.70 2.85
CA LYS A 133 19.23 5.53 2.35
C LYS A 133 18.24 4.50 1.81
N GLY A 134 18.51 3.99 0.59
CA GLY A 134 17.73 2.92 -0.02
C GLY A 134 18.25 1.54 0.37
N TYR A 135 17.34 0.63 0.66
CA TYR A 135 17.62 -0.79 0.95
C TYR A 135 16.58 -1.68 0.31
N GLY A 136 16.85 -2.98 0.27
CA GLY A 136 15.91 -4.00 -0.18
C GLY A 136 15.98 -5.23 0.70
N VAL A 137 14.83 -5.88 0.88
CA VAL A 137 14.72 -7.10 1.71
C VAL A 137 14.08 -8.26 0.95
N SER A 138 13.95 -8.15 -0.38
CA SER A 138 13.29 -9.21 -1.16
C SER A 138 11.89 -9.52 -0.62
N SER A 139 11.52 -10.79 -0.52
CA SER A 139 10.28 -11.29 0.09
C SER A 139 10.44 -11.69 1.56
N LEU A 140 11.52 -11.28 2.24
CA LEU A 140 11.84 -11.73 3.61
C LEU A 140 10.96 -11.11 4.68
N ALA A 141 10.35 -9.96 4.41
CA ALA A 141 9.45 -9.27 5.34
C ALA A 141 8.09 -8.97 4.66
N PRO A 142 7.27 -10.01 4.37
CA PRO A 142 5.99 -9.81 3.72
C PRO A 142 4.98 -9.18 4.68
N VAL A 143 4.14 -8.27 4.18
CA VAL A 143 3.02 -7.68 4.93
C VAL A 143 1.72 -8.45 4.73
N ALA A 144 1.67 -9.34 3.75
CA ALA A 144 0.56 -10.24 3.49
C ALA A 144 1.09 -11.60 3.06
N SER A 145 0.29 -12.66 3.26
CA SER A 145 0.68 -14.01 2.83
C SER A 145 1.01 -14.05 1.33
N ASN A 146 2.12 -14.67 0.99
CA ASN A 146 2.51 -14.95 -0.40
C ASN A 146 1.76 -16.17 -1.01
N ASP A 147 0.86 -16.82 -0.25
CA ASP A 147 0.14 -18.02 -0.71
C ASP A 147 -1.04 -17.71 -1.63
N SER A 148 -1.48 -16.45 -1.67
CA SER A 148 -2.56 -15.99 -2.52
C SER A 148 -2.14 -14.85 -3.44
N ASP A 149 -2.78 -14.74 -4.62
CA ASP A 149 -2.55 -13.64 -5.55
C ASP A 149 -2.86 -12.27 -4.92
N ALA A 150 -3.92 -12.19 -4.13
CA ALA A 150 -4.30 -10.97 -3.43
C ALA A 150 -3.26 -10.56 -2.36
N GLY A 151 -2.64 -11.52 -1.69
CA GLY A 151 -1.56 -11.27 -0.74
C GLY A 151 -0.25 -10.89 -1.44
N ARG A 152 0.12 -11.64 -2.48
CA ARG A 152 1.29 -11.32 -3.31
C ARG A 152 1.22 -9.92 -3.90
N ALA A 153 0.04 -9.47 -4.37
CA ALA A 153 -0.15 -8.13 -4.94
C ALA A 153 0.09 -6.98 -3.95
N LYS A 154 0.01 -7.24 -2.64
CA LYS A 154 0.26 -6.23 -1.60
C LYS A 154 1.75 -6.03 -1.30
N ASN A 155 2.56 -7.09 -1.41
CA ASN A 155 3.97 -7.06 -1.03
C ASN A 155 4.85 -6.17 -1.92
N PRO A 156 4.74 -6.18 -3.28
CA PRO A 156 5.58 -5.37 -4.13
C PRO A 156 5.29 -3.87 -4.11
N ALA A 157 4.11 -3.47 -3.67
CA ALA A 157 3.70 -2.07 -3.55
C ALA A 157 4.05 -1.47 -2.18
N LEU A 158 4.83 -2.19 -1.36
CA LEU A 158 5.21 -1.76 -0.03
C LEU A 158 6.61 -1.17 -0.01
N ILE A 159 6.72 -0.02 0.61
CA ILE A 159 7.99 0.58 1.05
C ILE A 159 7.88 0.78 2.57
N HIS A 160 8.84 0.25 3.31
CA HIS A 160 9.02 0.62 4.72
C HIS A 160 10.00 1.79 4.84
N ILE A 161 9.73 2.65 5.78
CA ILE A 161 10.59 3.79 6.09
C ILE A 161 10.79 3.90 7.59
#